data_7147030c7498f0858de8bd687af34424
#
_entry.id   7147030c7498f0858de8bd687af34424
#
_cell.length_a   1.000
_cell.length_b   1.000
_cell.length_c   1.000
_cell.angle_alpha   90.00
_cell.angle_beta   90.00
_cell.angle_gamma   90.00
#
_symmetry.space_group_name_H-M   'P 1'
#
loop_
_entity.id
_entity.type
_entity.pdbx_description
1 polymer ?
#
loop_
_entity_poly.entity_id
_entity_poly.type
_entity_poly.pdbx_seq_one_letter_code
_entity_poly.pdbx_strand_id
1 'polypeptide(L)'
;MVVTDIQAGICGFRTTVRARSDDMQNVTLEIESTCEKISALAAKLGPIDAYQEIGAGFDGVVLTAARQVLKGCCAGCAVPSGIFKTVQVAGGVALPAPISVTIERKD
;
A
#
# COMPACT_ATOMS: atom_id res chain seq x y z
N MET A 1 -0.76 -15.04 6.58
CA MET A 1 0.06 -13.89 6.10
C MET A 1 -0.39 -13.52 4.70
N VAL A 2 -0.58 -12.23 4.46
CA VAL A 2 -0.91 -11.71 3.13
C VAL A 2 0.36 -11.11 2.53
N VAL A 3 0.65 -11.42 1.27
CA VAL A 3 1.83 -10.89 0.56
C VAL A 3 1.37 -10.21 -0.72
N THR A 4 1.80 -8.97 -0.91
CA THR A 4 1.50 -8.19 -2.10
C THR A 4 2.81 -7.75 -2.75
N ASP A 5 3.00 -8.09 -4.02
CA ASP A 5 4.13 -7.64 -4.82
C ASP A 5 3.66 -6.57 -5.78
N ILE A 6 4.35 -5.44 -5.79
CA ILE A 6 3.96 -4.27 -6.57
C ILE A 6 5.12 -3.84 -7.45
N GLN A 7 4.87 -3.75 -8.75
CA GLN A 7 5.78 -3.10 -9.69
C GLN A 7 5.23 -1.71 -9.96
N ALA A 8 6.07 -0.70 -9.76
CA ALA A 8 5.62 0.69 -9.81
C ALA A 8 5.60 1.28 -11.23
N GLY A 9 5.90 0.50 -12.24
CA GLY A 9 5.84 0.92 -13.64
C GLY A 9 7.15 1.51 -14.13
N ILE A 10 7.10 2.70 -14.75
CA ILE A 10 8.24 3.27 -15.48
C ILE A 10 9.49 3.47 -14.62
N CYS A 11 9.35 3.73 -13.34
CA CYS A 11 10.50 3.88 -12.45
C CYS A 11 11.24 2.57 -12.19
N GLY A 12 10.61 1.42 -12.46
CA GLY A 12 11.23 0.10 -12.32
C GLY A 12 11.41 -0.40 -10.90
N PHE A 13 10.98 0.36 -9.89
CA PHE A 13 11.10 -0.05 -8.50
C PHE A 13 10.05 -1.11 -8.14
N ARG A 14 10.40 -1.94 -7.18
CA ARG A 14 9.54 -3.02 -6.70
C ARG A 14 9.34 -2.91 -5.20
N THR A 15 8.13 -3.23 -4.77
CA THR A 15 7.77 -3.22 -3.36
C THR A 15 7.07 -4.53 -3.00
N THR A 16 7.45 -5.12 -1.89
CA THR A 16 6.77 -6.27 -1.31
C THR A 16 6.19 -5.87 0.03
N VAL A 17 4.88 -6.10 0.19
CA VAL A 17 4.16 -5.83 1.44
C VAL A 17 3.75 -7.14 2.05
N ARG A 18 4.17 -7.40 3.29
CA ARG A 18 3.73 -8.56 4.07
C ARG A 18 2.89 -8.06 5.22
N ALA A 19 1.72 -8.64 5.38
CA ALA A 19 0.78 -8.23 6.42
C ALA A 19 0.31 -9.43 7.22
N ARG A 20 0.20 -9.24 8.53
CA ARG A 20 -0.31 -10.25 9.46
C ARG A 20 -1.34 -9.63 10.37
N SER A 21 -2.35 -10.43 10.73
CA SER A 21 -3.33 -10.04 11.73
C SER A 21 -3.79 -11.28 12.48
N ASP A 22 -3.75 -11.22 13.81
CA ASP A 22 -4.21 -12.33 14.66
C ASP A 22 -5.68 -12.20 15.00
N ASP A 23 -6.24 -11.00 14.91
CA ASP A 23 -7.60 -10.68 15.35
C ASP A 23 -8.50 -10.16 14.21
N MET A 24 -8.02 -10.18 12.97
CA MET A 24 -8.75 -9.66 11.79
C MET A 24 -9.12 -8.19 11.91
N GLN A 25 -8.37 -7.43 12.71
CA GLN A 25 -8.57 -6.00 12.91
C GLN A 25 -7.26 -5.24 12.92
N ASN A 26 -6.32 -5.62 13.78
CA ASN A 26 -5.02 -4.98 13.90
C ASN A 26 -4.03 -5.67 12.98
N VAL A 27 -3.48 -4.91 12.04
CA VAL A 27 -2.59 -5.42 10.98
C VAL A 27 -1.18 -4.93 11.22
N THR A 28 -0.23 -5.84 11.23
CA THR A 28 1.19 -5.54 11.27
C THR A 28 1.76 -5.66 9.86
N LEU A 29 2.45 -4.61 9.43
CA LEU A 29 3.04 -4.53 8.09
C LEU A 29 4.55 -4.67 8.13
N GLU A 30 5.08 -5.39 7.16
CA GLU A 30 6.49 -5.43 6.84
C GLU A 30 6.63 -5.10 5.36
N ILE A 31 7.29 -3.98 5.05
CA ILE A 31 7.38 -3.45 3.69
C ILE A 31 8.84 -3.37 3.27
N GLU A 32 9.16 -4.02 2.16
CA GLU A 32 10.46 -3.93 1.52
C GLU A 32 10.31 -3.27 0.16
N SER A 33 11.15 -2.29 -0.15
CA SER A 33 11.10 -1.59 -1.41
C SER A 33 12.48 -1.18 -1.90
N THR A 34 12.68 -1.22 -3.22
CA THR A 34 13.86 -0.65 -3.84
C THR A 34 13.75 0.87 -4.04
N CYS A 35 12.59 1.46 -3.78
CA CYS A 35 12.36 2.90 -3.85
C CYS A 35 12.57 3.54 -2.48
N GLU A 36 13.50 4.51 -2.39
CA GLU A 36 13.80 5.19 -1.13
C GLU A 36 12.59 5.94 -0.57
N LYS A 37 11.75 6.50 -1.43
CA LYS A 37 10.54 7.21 -1.01
C LYS A 37 9.53 6.27 -0.39
N ILE A 38 9.36 5.08 -0.97
CA ILE A 38 8.47 4.06 -0.40
C ILE A 38 9.03 3.53 0.91
N SER A 39 10.35 3.35 1.01
CA SER A 39 10.97 2.98 2.28
C SER A 39 10.74 4.02 3.36
N ALA A 40 10.79 5.31 3.01
CA ALA A 40 10.48 6.41 3.93
C ALA A 40 9.00 6.40 4.34
N LEU A 41 8.11 6.13 3.40
CA LEU A 41 6.69 5.95 3.68
C LEU A 41 6.46 4.79 4.67
N ALA A 42 7.09 3.65 4.41
CA ALA A 42 6.97 2.46 5.26
C ALA A 42 7.41 2.75 6.69
N ALA A 43 8.47 3.55 6.87
CA ALA A 43 8.98 3.91 8.19
C ALA A 43 7.99 4.73 9.01
N LYS A 44 6.99 5.35 8.38
CA LYS A 44 5.93 6.12 9.05
C LYS A 44 4.76 5.25 9.49
N LEU A 45 4.71 3.99 9.06
CA LEU A 45 3.57 3.11 9.30
C LEU A 45 3.87 2.16 10.47
N GLY A 46 3.08 2.26 11.53
CA GLY A 46 3.04 1.28 12.60
C GLY A 46 1.92 0.26 12.36
N PRO A 47 1.50 -0.46 13.40
CA PRO A 47 0.31 -1.31 13.29
C PRO A 47 -0.92 -0.48 12.91
N ILE A 48 -1.77 -1.06 12.08
CA ILE A 48 -2.94 -0.36 11.52
C ILE A 48 -4.21 -1.12 11.90
N ASP A 49 -5.20 -0.37 12.42
CA ASP A 49 -6.54 -0.87 12.61
C ASP A 49 -7.27 -0.83 11.27
N ALA A 50 -7.55 -2.01 10.69
CA ALA A 50 -8.13 -2.12 9.36
C ALA A 50 -9.50 -1.45 9.26
N TYR A 51 -10.31 -1.53 10.31
CA TYR A 51 -11.64 -0.93 10.29
C TYR A 51 -11.59 0.59 10.34
N GLN A 52 -10.71 1.15 11.16
CA GLN A 52 -10.49 2.60 11.18
C GLN A 52 -9.92 3.10 9.85
N GLU A 53 -9.01 2.34 9.26
CA GLU A 53 -8.39 2.68 7.99
C GLU A 53 -9.43 2.77 6.87
N ILE A 54 -10.30 1.78 6.77
CA ILE A 54 -11.36 1.76 5.77
C ILE A 54 -12.34 2.90 5.98
N GLY A 55 -12.73 3.16 7.24
CA GLY A 55 -13.63 4.25 7.57
C GLY A 55 -13.07 5.62 7.24
N ALA A 56 -11.76 5.81 7.44
CA ALA A 56 -11.08 7.07 7.13
C ALA A 56 -10.78 7.25 5.64
N GLY A 57 -10.59 6.15 4.90
CA GLY A 57 -10.33 6.18 3.46
C GLY A 57 -9.08 6.97 3.12
N PHE A 58 -9.24 8.03 2.32
CA PHE A 58 -8.11 8.89 1.92
C PHE A 58 -7.47 9.65 3.08
N ASP A 59 -8.15 9.77 4.20
CA ASP A 59 -7.63 10.42 5.40
C ASP A 59 -7.04 9.42 6.40
N GLY A 60 -6.95 8.15 6.00
CA GLY A 60 -6.34 7.10 6.82
C GLY A 60 -4.84 7.24 6.94
N VAL A 61 -4.24 6.35 7.72
CA VAL A 61 -2.81 6.38 8.04
C VAL A 61 -1.94 6.19 6.80
N VAL A 62 -2.29 5.23 5.95
CA VAL A 62 -1.50 4.89 4.75
C VAL A 62 -1.47 6.05 3.77
N LEU A 63 -2.64 6.56 3.39
CA LEU A 63 -2.72 7.59 2.35
C LEU A 63 -2.29 8.96 2.87
N THR A 64 -2.45 9.24 4.16
CA THR A 64 -1.90 10.44 4.78
C THR A 64 -0.37 10.43 4.74
N ALA A 65 0.25 9.32 5.12
CA ALA A 65 1.70 9.18 5.05
C ALA A 65 2.19 9.28 3.60
N ALA A 66 1.45 8.70 2.65
CA ALA A 66 1.76 8.82 1.23
C ALA A 66 1.77 10.27 0.75
N ARG A 67 0.78 11.07 1.14
CA ARG A 67 0.72 12.49 0.79
C ARG A 67 1.91 13.28 1.32
N GLN A 68 2.47 12.89 2.45
CA GLN A 68 3.62 13.56 3.04
C GLN A 68 4.93 13.26 2.29
N VAL A 69 5.05 12.07 1.73
CA VAL A 69 6.30 11.56 1.15
C VAL A 69 6.30 11.62 -0.37
N LEU A 70 5.19 11.26 -1.02
CA LEU A 70 5.10 11.12 -2.46
C LEU A 70 4.52 12.40 -3.08
N LYS A 71 5.39 13.18 -3.71
CA LYS A 71 5.02 14.46 -4.31
C LYS A 71 5.38 14.47 -5.79
N GLY A 72 4.77 15.40 -6.55
CA GLY A 72 4.99 15.50 -7.98
C GLY A 72 4.52 14.24 -8.70
N CYS A 73 5.35 13.71 -9.61
CA CYS A 73 5.00 12.50 -10.36
C CYS A 73 4.78 11.29 -9.47
N CYS A 74 5.42 11.25 -8.30
CA CYS A 74 5.25 10.14 -7.37
C CYS A 74 3.88 10.13 -6.70
N ALA A 75 3.09 11.19 -6.82
CA ALA A 75 1.70 11.19 -6.36
C ALA A 75 0.84 10.19 -7.16
N GLY A 76 1.26 9.84 -8.37
CA GLY A 76 0.60 8.83 -9.19
C GLY A 76 1.06 7.40 -8.92
N CYS A 77 1.95 7.19 -7.96
CA CYS A 77 2.46 5.85 -7.63
C CYS A 77 1.36 4.91 -7.15
N ALA A 78 1.36 3.68 -7.65
CA ALA A 78 0.35 2.68 -7.29
C ALA A 78 0.60 2.00 -5.94
N VAL A 79 1.79 2.19 -5.34
CA VAL A 79 2.16 1.49 -4.12
C VAL A 79 1.24 1.80 -2.94
N PRO A 80 0.86 3.07 -2.66
CA PRO A 80 -0.03 3.35 -1.54
C PRO A 80 -1.37 2.60 -1.61
N SER A 81 -1.99 2.53 -2.79
CA SER A 81 -3.22 1.75 -2.99
C SER A 81 -2.99 0.26 -2.76
N GLY A 82 -1.84 -0.26 -3.19
CA GLY A 82 -1.47 -1.65 -2.94
C GLY A 82 -1.31 -1.96 -1.46
N ILE A 83 -0.69 -1.05 -0.70
CA ILE A 83 -0.57 -1.19 0.75
C ILE A 83 -1.95 -1.17 1.40
N PHE A 84 -2.79 -0.23 1.01
CA PHE A 84 -4.15 -0.10 1.54
C PHE A 84 -4.95 -1.40 1.30
N LYS A 85 -4.88 -1.94 0.08
CA LYS A 85 -5.57 -3.21 -0.23
C LYS A 85 -5.01 -4.39 0.56
N THR A 86 -3.72 -4.41 0.81
CA THR A 86 -3.10 -5.45 1.63
C THR A 86 -3.67 -5.42 3.05
N VAL A 87 -3.84 -4.22 3.61
CA VAL A 87 -4.48 -4.05 4.92
C VAL A 87 -5.91 -4.56 4.92
N GLN A 88 -6.68 -4.26 3.87
CA GLN A 88 -8.05 -4.74 3.74
C GLN A 88 -8.11 -6.28 3.73
N VAL A 89 -7.24 -6.92 2.98
CA VAL A 89 -7.20 -8.38 2.90
C VAL A 89 -6.78 -9.00 4.24
N ALA A 90 -5.73 -8.46 4.87
CA ALA A 90 -5.26 -8.96 6.16
C ALA A 90 -6.29 -8.77 7.27
N GLY A 91 -7.09 -7.71 7.20
CA GLY A 91 -8.18 -7.45 8.14
C GLY A 91 -9.46 -8.24 7.84
N GLY A 92 -9.46 -9.05 6.80
CA GLY A 92 -10.60 -9.90 6.48
C GLY A 92 -11.78 -9.19 5.80
N VAL A 93 -11.59 -7.96 5.34
CA VAL A 93 -12.67 -7.15 4.73
C VAL A 93 -12.61 -7.12 3.21
N ALA A 94 -11.61 -7.74 2.61
CA ALA A 94 -11.50 -7.91 1.17
C ALA A 94 -10.90 -9.27 0.84
N LEU A 95 -11.23 -9.79 -0.34
CA LEU A 95 -10.66 -11.03 -0.83
C LEU A 95 -9.34 -10.74 -1.57
N PRO A 96 -8.36 -11.66 -1.48
CA PRO A 96 -7.11 -11.49 -2.22
C PRO A 96 -7.36 -11.67 -3.73
N ALA A 97 -6.91 -10.69 -4.50
CA ALA A 97 -6.98 -10.77 -5.96
C ALA A 97 -5.94 -9.81 -6.55
N PRO A 98 -5.39 -10.14 -7.74
CA PRO A 98 -4.48 -9.23 -8.42
C PRO A 98 -5.20 -7.96 -8.87
N ILE A 99 -4.42 -6.86 -8.95
CA ILE A 99 -4.86 -5.62 -9.57
C ILE A 99 -4.06 -5.47 -10.86
N SER A 100 -4.68 -4.97 -11.92
CA SER A 100 -3.98 -4.74 -13.17
C SER A 100 -4.30 -3.34 -13.70
N VAL A 101 -3.26 -2.61 -14.09
CA VAL A 101 -3.37 -1.30 -14.75
C VAL A 101 -2.44 -1.33 -15.95
N THR A 102 -2.98 -1.12 -17.13
CA THR A 102 -2.22 -1.05 -18.38
C THR A 102 -2.42 0.33 -18.98
N ILE A 103 -1.33 1.03 -19.30
CA ILE A 103 -1.37 2.38 -19.83
C ILE A 103 -0.73 2.36 -21.22
N GLU A 104 -1.49 2.79 -22.22
CA GLU A 104 -1.04 2.84 -23.60
C GLU A 104 -1.33 4.22 -24.21
N ARG A 105 -0.43 4.68 -25.07
CA ARG A 105 -0.68 5.86 -25.90
C ARG A 105 -1.18 5.39 -27.26
N LYS A 106 -2.34 5.84 -27.67
CA LYS A 106 -2.95 5.49 -28.95
C LYS A 106 -3.25 6.79 -29.72
N ASP A 107 -2.21 7.33 -30.33
CA ASP A 107 -2.30 8.58 -31.09
C ASP A 107 -2.79 8.36 -32.52
#